data_e07e8252569bf3391877f506503ce72a
#
_entry.id   e07e8252569bf3391877f506503ce72a
#
_cell.length_a   1.000
_cell.length_b   1.000
_cell.length_c   1.000
_cell.angle_alpha   90.00
_cell.angle_beta   90.00
_cell.angle_gamma   90.00
#
_symmetry.space_group_name_H-M   'P 1'
#
loop_
_entity.id
_entity.type
_entity.pdbx_description
1 polymer ?
#
loop_
_entity_poly.entity_id
_entity_poly.type
_entity_poly.pdbx_seq_one_letter_code
_entity_poly.pdbx_strand_id
1 'polypeptide(L)'
;MVILAGAVLCAGSSAAQFNYDEAKVPKYTLPPALKMADGKPVKTVKAWEMQRRPEVLELFRREVFGRAPGRPKRMSFHLVEESPKALGGLAHRRQVEVRFSGKADGPRMTMLIYRPAKARGAVPTFLTLNFRGNHTVHADPAIRLPHSWVRGRTKGETVNNRATEKGRGVAANRWAIETILKRGYALATIYYGDIDPD
;
A
#
# COMPACT_ATOMS: atom_id res chain seq x y z
N MET A 1 -23.89 -40.74 -45.79
CA MET A 1 -23.90 -39.81 -44.64
C MET A 1 -22.61 -40.03 -43.90
N VAL A 2 -21.61 -39.13 -44.13
CA VAL A 2 -20.27 -39.23 -43.55
C VAL A 2 -20.20 -38.24 -42.40
N ILE A 3 -20.00 -38.72 -41.17
CA ILE A 3 -19.85 -37.90 -39.97
C ILE A 3 -18.35 -37.63 -39.83
N LEU A 4 -17.91 -36.37 -40.08
CA LEU A 4 -16.58 -35.90 -39.73
C LEU A 4 -16.55 -35.56 -38.22
N ALA A 5 -15.81 -36.36 -37.47
CA ALA A 5 -15.48 -36.04 -36.08
C ALA A 5 -14.33 -35.03 -36.06
N GLY A 6 -14.63 -33.78 -35.72
CA GLY A 6 -13.61 -32.75 -35.51
C GLY A 6 -12.95 -32.95 -34.17
N ALA A 7 -11.65 -33.25 -34.16
CA ALA A 7 -10.82 -33.24 -32.93
C ALA A 7 -10.52 -31.79 -32.52
N VAL A 8 -11.05 -31.35 -31.39
CA VAL A 8 -10.67 -30.09 -30.76
C VAL A 8 -9.34 -30.29 -30.04
N LEU A 9 -8.26 -29.80 -30.62
CA LEU A 9 -6.98 -29.69 -29.93
C LEU A 9 -7.10 -28.59 -28.85
N CYS A 10 -7.24 -28.98 -27.60
CA CYS A 10 -6.99 -28.07 -26.47
C CYS A 10 -5.51 -27.74 -26.43
N ALA A 11 -5.13 -26.55 -26.91
CA ALA A 11 -3.81 -25.98 -26.65
C ALA A 11 -3.67 -25.73 -25.12
N GLY A 12 -2.98 -26.62 -24.43
CA GLY A 12 -2.63 -26.44 -23.04
C GLY A 12 -1.75 -25.20 -22.91
N SER A 13 -2.22 -24.19 -22.20
CA SER A 13 -1.40 -23.06 -21.78
C SER A 13 -0.29 -23.61 -20.87
N SER A 14 0.94 -23.73 -21.38
CA SER A 14 2.10 -23.99 -20.53
C SER A 14 2.26 -22.79 -19.61
N ALA A 15 1.94 -22.95 -18.32
CA ALA A 15 2.30 -21.98 -17.31
C ALA A 15 3.81 -21.74 -17.41
N ALA A 16 4.23 -20.50 -17.59
CA ALA A 16 5.64 -20.14 -17.64
C ALA A 16 6.30 -20.63 -16.34
N GLN A 17 7.20 -21.61 -16.47
CA GLN A 17 7.93 -22.14 -15.34
C GLN A 17 8.98 -21.09 -14.93
N PHE A 18 8.79 -20.46 -13.77
CA PHE A 18 9.77 -19.52 -13.23
C PHE A 18 11.10 -20.25 -12.98
N ASN A 19 12.19 -19.62 -13.39
CA ASN A 19 13.52 -20.13 -13.15
C ASN A 19 14.03 -19.61 -11.79
N TYR A 20 14.25 -20.49 -10.84
CA TYR A 20 14.80 -20.18 -9.51
C TYR A 20 16.27 -20.58 -9.38
N ASP A 21 16.92 -21.00 -10.46
CA ASP A 21 18.32 -21.39 -10.48
C ASP A 21 19.19 -20.14 -10.67
N GLU A 22 19.82 -19.67 -9.61
CA GLU A 22 20.70 -18.50 -9.60
C GLU A 22 21.89 -18.65 -10.55
N ALA A 23 22.38 -19.88 -10.79
CA ALA A 23 23.47 -20.14 -11.72
C ALA A 23 23.12 -19.83 -13.18
N LYS A 24 21.84 -19.74 -13.51
CA LYS A 24 21.34 -19.38 -14.84
C LYS A 24 21.10 -17.89 -15.05
N VAL A 25 21.32 -17.08 -14.00
CA VAL A 25 21.25 -15.62 -14.13
C VAL A 25 22.41 -15.15 -15.00
N PRO A 26 22.15 -14.40 -16.11
CA PRO A 26 23.22 -13.89 -16.96
C PRO A 26 24.19 -13.00 -16.17
N LYS A 27 25.48 -13.10 -16.48
CA LYS A 27 26.45 -12.17 -15.90
C LYS A 27 26.10 -10.75 -16.33
N TYR A 28 26.00 -9.84 -15.38
CA TYR A 28 25.70 -8.44 -15.64
C TYR A 28 26.65 -7.53 -14.83
N THR A 29 26.83 -6.31 -15.32
CA THR A 29 27.62 -5.28 -14.63
C THR A 29 26.67 -4.17 -14.17
N LEU A 30 26.65 -3.89 -12.87
CA LEU A 30 25.85 -2.78 -12.34
C LEU A 30 26.42 -1.44 -12.81
N PRO A 31 25.56 -0.49 -13.20
CA PRO A 31 25.99 0.87 -13.48
C PRO A 31 26.69 1.48 -12.27
N PRO A 32 27.86 2.10 -12.42
CA PRO A 32 28.60 2.68 -11.31
C PRO A 32 27.82 3.87 -10.70
N ALA A 33 27.50 3.78 -9.41
CA ALA A 33 26.74 4.82 -8.72
C ALA A 33 27.49 6.18 -8.73
N LEU A 34 28.80 6.17 -8.58
CA LEU A 34 29.66 7.36 -8.50
C LEU A 34 30.23 7.79 -9.87
N LYS A 35 29.45 7.61 -10.93
CA LYS A 35 29.77 8.10 -12.27
C LYS A 35 28.58 8.88 -12.82
N MET A 36 28.81 10.09 -13.31
CA MET A 36 27.81 10.94 -13.94
C MET A 36 27.30 10.32 -15.25
N ALA A 37 26.17 10.76 -15.76
CA ALA A 37 25.63 10.34 -17.05
C ALA A 37 26.60 10.66 -18.21
N ASP A 38 27.36 11.74 -18.12
CA ASP A 38 28.41 12.13 -19.10
C ASP A 38 29.75 11.36 -18.94
N GLY A 39 29.78 10.40 -18.00
CA GLY A 39 30.96 9.56 -17.76
C GLY A 39 31.98 10.10 -16.76
N LYS A 40 31.82 11.33 -16.25
CA LYS A 40 32.74 11.92 -15.26
C LYS A 40 32.57 11.28 -13.87
N PRO A 41 33.68 11.11 -13.12
CA PRO A 41 33.62 10.55 -11.78
C PRO A 41 33.01 11.55 -10.77
N VAL A 42 32.22 11.03 -9.83
CA VAL A 42 31.71 11.79 -8.67
C VAL A 42 32.76 11.75 -7.57
N LYS A 43 33.47 12.85 -7.33
CA LYS A 43 34.59 12.89 -6.38
C LYS A 43 34.27 13.54 -5.03
N THR A 44 33.11 14.20 -4.89
CA THR A 44 32.76 14.93 -3.67
C THR A 44 31.30 14.70 -3.30
N VAL A 45 30.98 14.85 -2.01
CA VAL A 45 29.58 14.83 -1.50
C VAL A 45 28.74 15.88 -2.23
N LYS A 46 29.27 17.11 -2.40
CA LYS A 46 28.57 18.18 -3.12
C LYS A 46 28.23 17.77 -4.58
N ALA A 47 29.16 17.15 -5.29
CA ALA A 47 28.91 16.66 -6.65
C ALA A 47 27.83 15.56 -6.67
N TRP A 48 27.83 14.69 -5.66
CA TRP A 48 26.77 13.70 -5.50
C TRP A 48 25.40 14.39 -5.27
N GLU A 49 25.30 15.22 -4.27
CA GLU A 49 24.01 15.82 -3.86
C GLU A 49 23.42 16.74 -4.94
N MET A 50 24.26 17.56 -5.57
CA MET A 50 23.80 18.60 -6.49
C MET A 50 23.70 18.14 -7.95
N GLN A 51 24.37 17.04 -8.33
CA GLN A 51 24.42 16.58 -9.72
C GLN A 51 24.01 15.12 -9.85
N ARG A 52 24.79 14.17 -9.33
CA ARG A 52 24.54 12.74 -9.57
C ARG A 52 23.23 12.24 -8.97
N ARG A 53 22.90 12.60 -7.74
CA ARG A 53 21.64 12.22 -7.10
C ARG A 53 20.41 12.70 -7.89
N PRO A 54 20.31 13.96 -8.34
CA PRO A 54 19.26 14.39 -9.25
C PRO A 54 19.17 13.58 -10.56
N GLU A 55 20.31 13.26 -11.20
CA GLU A 55 20.32 12.41 -12.41
C GLU A 55 19.72 11.02 -12.13
N VAL A 56 20.14 10.38 -11.03
CA VAL A 56 19.63 9.05 -10.64
C VAL A 56 18.14 9.11 -10.32
N LEU A 57 17.69 10.11 -9.56
CA LEU A 57 16.27 10.30 -9.25
C LEU A 57 15.44 10.51 -10.51
N GLU A 58 15.97 11.27 -11.47
CA GLU A 58 15.27 11.50 -12.73
C GLU A 58 15.18 10.23 -13.58
N LEU A 59 16.21 9.40 -13.57
CA LEU A 59 16.19 8.10 -14.24
C LEU A 59 15.08 7.22 -13.66
N PHE A 60 14.98 7.11 -12.33
CA PHE A 60 13.91 6.35 -11.67
C PHE A 60 12.52 6.94 -11.93
N ARG A 61 12.38 8.27 -11.97
CA ARG A 61 11.10 8.92 -12.31
C ARG A 61 10.66 8.63 -13.72
N ARG A 62 11.59 8.58 -14.67
CA ARG A 62 11.29 8.36 -16.08
C ARG A 62 11.03 6.89 -16.40
N GLU A 63 11.83 5.98 -15.86
CA GLU A 63 11.86 4.59 -16.31
C GLU A 63 11.12 3.61 -15.37
N VAL A 64 10.90 3.97 -14.09
CA VAL A 64 10.43 3.00 -13.09
C VAL A 64 9.14 3.47 -12.41
N PHE A 65 9.17 4.60 -11.73
CA PHE A 65 8.07 4.99 -10.81
C PHE A 65 7.11 6.02 -11.39
N GLY A 66 7.46 6.69 -12.46
CA GLY A 66 6.71 7.85 -12.93
C GLY A 66 6.94 9.09 -12.05
N ARG A 67 6.23 10.16 -12.37
CA ARG A 67 6.26 11.42 -11.61
C ARG A 67 5.00 11.53 -10.76
N ALA A 68 5.16 11.80 -9.48
CA ALA A 68 4.02 12.08 -8.62
C ALA A 68 3.25 13.32 -9.14
N PRO A 69 1.89 13.23 -9.30
CA PRO A 69 1.07 14.31 -9.89
C PRO A 69 0.87 15.37 -8.85
N GLY A 70 1.47 15.76 -7.97
CA GLY A 70 1.23 16.82 -6.99
C GLY A 70 -0.12 16.70 -6.26
N ARG A 71 -0.35 17.58 -5.31
CA ARG A 71 -1.56 17.55 -4.49
C ARG A 71 -2.81 17.93 -5.32
N PRO A 72 -3.88 17.12 -5.28
CA PRO A 72 -5.15 17.48 -5.93
C PRO A 72 -5.72 18.78 -5.36
N LYS A 73 -6.13 19.69 -6.25
CA LYS A 73 -6.58 21.06 -5.86
C LYS A 73 -7.83 21.07 -4.97
N ARG A 74 -8.71 20.05 -5.11
CA ARG A 74 -10.00 19.96 -4.39
C ARG A 74 -10.00 18.88 -3.30
N MET A 75 -8.82 18.42 -2.87
CA MET A 75 -8.74 17.40 -1.85
C MET A 75 -9.35 17.89 -0.53
N SER A 76 -10.25 17.10 0.03
CA SER A 76 -10.91 17.37 1.31
C SER A 76 -10.81 16.19 2.27
N PHE A 77 -10.95 16.47 3.58
CA PHE A 77 -10.83 15.51 4.66
C PHE A 77 -12.11 15.51 5.49
N HIS A 78 -12.67 14.34 5.72
CA HIS A 78 -13.92 14.16 6.45
C HIS A 78 -13.71 13.16 7.59
N LEU A 79 -13.88 13.59 8.83
CA LEU A 79 -13.90 12.69 9.97
C LEU A 79 -15.17 11.84 9.89
N VAL A 80 -15.02 10.54 9.69
CA VAL A 80 -16.16 9.62 9.50
C VAL A 80 -16.40 8.71 10.69
N GLU A 81 -15.42 8.63 11.61
CA GLU A 81 -15.56 7.96 12.90
C GLU A 81 -14.48 8.43 13.86
N GLU A 82 -14.81 8.53 15.15
CA GLU A 82 -13.88 8.88 16.21
C GLU A 82 -14.24 8.18 17.52
N SER A 83 -13.22 7.65 18.19
CA SER A 83 -13.35 7.11 19.54
C SER A 83 -12.15 7.52 20.39
N PRO A 84 -12.34 8.35 21.43
CA PRO A 84 -11.26 8.76 22.31
C PRO A 84 -10.74 7.66 23.23
N LYS A 85 -11.49 6.55 23.37
CA LYS A 85 -11.20 5.43 24.28
C LYS A 85 -11.19 4.07 23.58
N ALA A 86 -10.73 4.02 22.34
CA ALA A 86 -10.58 2.75 21.61
C ALA A 86 -9.54 1.84 22.28
N LEU A 87 -9.60 0.55 21.97
CA LEU A 87 -8.69 -0.49 22.48
C LEU A 87 -8.60 -0.47 24.02
N GLY A 88 -9.75 -0.50 24.69
CA GLY A 88 -9.79 -0.47 26.16
C GLY A 88 -9.24 0.80 26.80
N GLY A 89 -9.28 1.93 26.10
CA GLY A 89 -8.76 3.21 26.55
C GLY A 89 -7.27 3.44 26.25
N LEU A 90 -6.62 2.54 25.53
CA LEU A 90 -5.21 2.68 25.11
C LEU A 90 -5.06 3.71 23.98
N ALA A 91 -6.06 3.82 23.12
CA ALA A 91 -5.98 4.61 21.90
C ALA A 91 -7.12 5.64 21.77
N HIS A 92 -6.77 6.75 21.12
CA HIS A 92 -7.71 7.60 20.40
C HIS A 92 -7.70 7.13 18.93
N ARG A 93 -8.81 6.55 18.47
CA ARG A 93 -8.98 6.14 17.07
C ARG A 93 -9.71 7.22 16.31
N ARG A 94 -9.25 7.46 15.07
CA ARG A 94 -9.96 8.27 14.07
C ARG A 94 -9.97 7.54 12.74
N GLN A 95 -11.08 7.65 12.02
CA GLN A 95 -11.14 7.25 10.62
C GLN A 95 -11.51 8.48 9.80
N VAL A 96 -10.62 8.82 8.86
CA VAL A 96 -10.72 10.02 8.03
C VAL A 96 -10.86 9.61 6.58
N GLU A 97 -11.96 9.98 5.95
CA GLU A 97 -12.14 9.84 4.52
C GLU A 97 -11.47 11.01 3.81
N VAL A 98 -10.53 10.70 2.92
CA VAL A 98 -9.83 11.66 2.06
C VAL A 98 -10.44 11.58 0.67
N ARG A 99 -11.08 12.64 0.21
CA ARG A 99 -11.70 12.76 -1.12
C ARG A 99 -10.77 13.54 -2.04
N PHE A 100 -10.25 12.89 -3.07
CA PHE A 100 -9.26 13.51 -3.97
C PHE A 100 -9.85 14.60 -4.86
N SER A 101 -11.11 14.46 -5.26
CA SER A 101 -11.84 15.43 -6.07
C SER A 101 -12.71 16.41 -5.27
N GLY A 102 -12.82 16.21 -3.95
CA GLY A 102 -13.76 16.91 -3.06
C GLY A 102 -15.20 16.42 -3.17
N LYS A 103 -15.54 15.55 -4.14
CA LYS A 103 -16.88 15.00 -4.33
C LYS A 103 -17.08 13.73 -3.50
N ALA A 104 -18.30 13.52 -2.99
CA ALA A 104 -18.64 12.36 -2.16
C ALA A 104 -18.63 11.03 -2.96
N ASP A 105 -18.95 11.08 -4.24
CA ASP A 105 -18.97 9.96 -5.18
C ASP A 105 -17.66 9.78 -5.96
N GLY A 106 -16.67 10.67 -5.75
CA GLY A 106 -15.37 10.63 -6.40
C GLY A 106 -14.38 9.65 -5.76
N PRO A 107 -13.17 9.57 -6.35
CA PRO A 107 -12.07 8.78 -5.81
C PRO A 107 -11.74 9.21 -4.37
N ARG A 108 -11.64 8.23 -3.48
CA ARG A 108 -11.44 8.46 -2.06
C ARG A 108 -10.67 7.32 -1.41
N MET A 109 -10.03 7.59 -0.30
CA MET A 109 -9.42 6.59 0.57
C MET A 109 -9.85 6.81 2.03
N THR A 110 -9.83 5.76 2.84
CA THR A 110 -10.06 5.87 4.29
C THR A 110 -8.75 5.64 5.04
N MET A 111 -8.32 6.64 5.80
CA MET A 111 -7.18 6.56 6.70
C MET A 111 -7.67 6.14 8.08
N LEU A 112 -7.15 5.02 8.60
CA LEU A 112 -7.33 4.59 9.99
C LEU A 112 -6.14 5.09 10.80
N ILE A 113 -6.44 5.83 11.88
CA ILE A 113 -5.43 6.42 12.76
C ILE A 113 -5.67 5.94 14.19
N TYR A 114 -4.65 5.37 14.79
CA TYR A 114 -4.57 5.11 16.23
C TYR A 114 -3.47 5.97 16.84
N ARG A 115 -3.82 6.76 17.84
CA ARG A 115 -2.91 7.60 18.60
C ARG A 115 -3.00 7.21 20.08
N PRO A 116 -1.90 7.22 20.88
CA PRO A 116 -2.02 6.96 22.30
C PRO A 116 -3.03 7.90 22.97
N ALA A 117 -4.00 7.35 23.71
CA ALA A 117 -5.10 8.14 24.29
C ALA A 117 -4.61 9.24 25.26
N LYS A 118 -3.50 8.99 25.98
CA LYS A 118 -2.91 9.92 26.95
C LYS A 118 -1.93 10.93 26.33
N ALA A 119 -1.65 10.85 25.03
CA ALA A 119 -0.68 11.73 24.39
C ALA A 119 -1.19 13.17 24.37
N ARG A 120 -0.32 14.11 24.71
CA ARG A 120 -0.53 15.57 24.60
C ARG A 120 0.29 16.10 23.44
N GLY A 121 -0.33 16.83 22.52
CA GLY A 121 0.37 17.38 21.34
C GLY A 121 0.66 16.33 20.24
N ALA A 122 1.58 16.63 19.34
CA ALA A 122 1.99 15.75 18.25
C ALA A 122 2.79 14.57 18.78
N VAL A 123 2.63 13.41 18.14
CA VAL A 123 3.40 12.19 18.43
C VAL A 123 4.01 11.64 17.12
N PRO A 124 5.19 11.01 17.19
CA PRO A 124 5.75 10.34 16.02
C PRO A 124 4.80 9.25 15.54
N THR A 125 4.62 9.15 14.23
CA THR A 125 3.58 8.33 13.63
C THR A 125 4.16 7.43 12.55
N PHE A 126 3.89 6.13 12.61
CA PHE A 126 4.10 5.23 11.48
C PHE A 126 2.96 5.42 10.47
N LEU A 127 3.30 5.86 9.27
CA LEU A 127 2.37 5.93 8.14
C LEU A 127 2.67 4.80 7.16
N THR A 128 1.67 3.98 6.85
CA THR A 128 1.87 2.79 6.02
C THR A 128 0.63 2.45 5.20
N LEU A 129 0.83 1.73 4.11
CA LEU A 129 -0.23 1.11 3.34
C LEU A 129 -0.44 -0.33 3.81
N ASN A 130 -1.68 -0.80 3.81
CA ASN A 130 -2.02 -2.20 4.04
C ASN A 130 -2.64 -2.82 2.77
N PHE A 131 -2.47 -4.14 2.61
CA PHE A 131 -2.86 -4.89 1.41
C PHE A 131 -4.17 -5.64 1.52
N ARG A 132 -4.91 -5.53 2.64
CA ARG A 132 -6.09 -6.36 2.88
C ARG A 132 -7.31 -5.58 3.39
N GLY A 133 -7.18 -4.27 3.51
CA GLY A 133 -8.18 -3.38 4.06
C GLY A 133 -7.96 -3.07 5.55
N ASN A 134 -8.31 -1.88 5.97
CA ASN A 134 -8.09 -1.38 7.33
C ASN A 134 -8.71 -2.29 8.40
N HIS A 135 -9.86 -2.92 8.13
CA HIS A 135 -10.54 -3.83 9.05
C HIS A 135 -9.73 -5.08 9.40
N THR A 136 -8.72 -5.43 8.58
CA THR A 136 -7.92 -6.63 8.81
C THR A 136 -6.78 -6.42 9.81
N VAL A 137 -6.38 -5.17 10.08
CA VAL A 137 -5.21 -4.86 10.91
C VAL A 137 -5.44 -5.06 12.40
N HIS A 138 -6.71 -5.04 12.82
CA HIS A 138 -7.13 -5.30 14.20
C HIS A 138 -8.57 -5.82 14.24
N ALA A 139 -8.91 -6.58 15.29
CA ALA A 139 -10.25 -7.14 15.48
C ALA A 139 -11.31 -6.13 15.96
N ASP A 140 -10.94 -4.87 16.15
CA ASP A 140 -11.81 -3.78 16.59
C ASP A 140 -13.01 -3.63 15.64
N PRO A 141 -14.26 -3.86 16.12
CA PRO A 141 -15.46 -3.88 15.28
C PRO A 141 -15.82 -2.51 14.69
N ALA A 142 -15.33 -1.44 15.26
CA ALA A 142 -15.60 -0.10 14.77
C ALA A 142 -14.70 0.34 13.59
N ILE A 143 -13.69 -0.43 13.22
CA ILE A 143 -12.96 -0.17 11.98
C ILE A 143 -13.89 -0.42 10.80
N ARG A 144 -14.10 0.57 9.96
CA ARG A 144 -14.98 0.47 8.79
C ARG A 144 -14.45 -0.53 7.77
N LEU A 145 -15.35 -1.30 7.16
CA LEU A 145 -15.00 -2.10 6.00
C LEU A 145 -14.73 -1.18 4.79
N PRO A 146 -13.74 -1.48 3.95
CA PRO A 146 -13.49 -0.70 2.73
C PRO A 146 -14.65 -0.85 1.73
N HIS A 147 -14.90 0.23 0.98
CA HIS A 147 -15.86 0.22 -0.13
C HIS A 147 -15.27 -0.30 -1.44
N SER A 148 -13.95 -0.27 -1.55
CA SER A 148 -13.20 -0.69 -2.73
C SER A 148 -13.19 -2.21 -2.87
N TRP A 149 -12.74 -2.68 -4.02
CA TRP A 149 -12.50 -4.08 -4.29
C TRP A 149 -11.45 -4.64 -3.32
N VAL A 150 -11.69 -5.85 -2.78
CA VAL A 150 -10.76 -6.54 -1.86
C VAL A 150 -10.56 -7.97 -2.33
N ARG A 151 -9.32 -8.36 -2.49
CA ARG A 151 -8.96 -9.76 -2.77
C ARG A 151 -9.08 -10.60 -1.50
N GLY A 152 -10.03 -11.53 -1.46
CA GLY A 152 -10.13 -12.54 -0.40
C GLY A 152 -9.00 -13.58 -0.51
N ARG A 153 -8.46 -14.00 0.62
CA ARG A 153 -7.43 -15.06 0.69
C ARG A 153 -7.97 -16.34 1.30
N THR A 154 -8.95 -16.24 2.18
CA THR A 154 -9.61 -17.36 2.81
C THR A 154 -11.13 -17.28 2.64
N LYS A 155 -11.80 -18.43 2.74
CA LYS A 155 -13.26 -18.53 2.53
C LYS A 155 -14.02 -17.62 3.49
N GLY A 156 -14.79 -16.70 2.92
CA GLY A 156 -15.67 -15.80 3.64
C GLY A 156 -15.05 -14.45 4.04
N GLU A 157 -13.75 -14.20 3.84
CA GLU A 157 -13.17 -12.86 4.04
C GLU A 157 -13.80 -11.82 3.12
N THR A 158 -14.19 -12.25 1.93
CA THR A 158 -14.90 -11.44 0.95
C THR A 158 -16.08 -12.18 0.35
N VAL A 159 -17.09 -11.42 -0.09
CA VAL A 159 -18.19 -11.87 -0.95
C VAL A 159 -18.24 -10.93 -2.15
N ASN A 160 -18.15 -11.45 -3.35
CA ASN A 160 -18.09 -10.66 -4.60
C ASN A 160 -17.02 -9.54 -4.52
N ASN A 161 -15.83 -9.88 -4.02
CA ASN A 161 -14.71 -8.97 -3.81
C ASN A 161 -15.03 -7.75 -2.92
N ARG A 162 -16.01 -7.88 -2.04
CA ARG A 162 -16.30 -6.91 -0.98
C ARG A 162 -15.93 -7.50 0.37
N ALA A 163 -15.26 -6.71 1.20
CA ALA A 163 -14.88 -7.12 2.55
C ALA A 163 -16.10 -7.51 3.40
N THR A 164 -15.92 -8.50 4.25
CA THR A 164 -16.93 -8.93 5.22
C THR A 164 -16.38 -8.87 6.64
N GLU A 165 -17.24 -9.01 7.64
CA GLU A 165 -16.85 -9.08 9.05
C GLU A 165 -15.92 -10.27 9.37
N LYS A 166 -15.98 -11.36 8.58
CA LYS A 166 -15.04 -12.51 8.72
C LYS A 166 -13.59 -12.16 8.39
N GLY A 167 -13.36 -11.09 7.63
CA GLY A 167 -12.04 -10.57 7.34
C GLY A 167 -11.43 -9.73 8.46
N ARG A 168 -12.22 -9.40 9.48
CA ARG A 168 -11.79 -8.52 10.57
C ARG A 168 -10.65 -9.13 11.39
N GLY A 169 -9.57 -8.38 11.57
CA GLY A 169 -8.43 -8.80 12.38
C GLY A 169 -7.58 -9.93 11.81
N VAL A 170 -7.86 -10.45 10.62
CA VAL A 170 -7.12 -11.61 10.03
C VAL A 170 -5.64 -11.32 9.77
N ALA A 171 -5.22 -10.08 9.78
CA ALA A 171 -3.81 -9.68 9.64
C ALA A 171 -3.23 -9.09 10.95
N ALA A 172 -3.97 -9.10 12.05
CA ALA A 172 -3.56 -8.44 13.29
C ALA A 172 -2.18 -8.89 13.82
N ASN A 173 -1.79 -10.15 13.55
CA ASN A 173 -0.47 -10.67 13.91
C ASN A 173 0.71 -9.95 13.23
N ARG A 174 0.45 -9.18 12.17
CA ARG A 174 1.47 -8.37 11.45
C ARG A 174 1.48 -6.91 11.91
N TRP A 175 0.53 -6.52 12.77
CA TRP A 175 0.30 -5.14 13.17
C TRP A 175 0.42 -5.02 14.69
N ALA A 176 1.58 -4.65 15.17
CA ALA A 176 1.86 -4.52 16.60
C ALA A 176 1.26 -3.21 17.19
N ILE A 177 -0.02 -2.94 16.91
CA ILE A 177 -0.69 -1.66 17.20
C ILE A 177 -0.55 -1.28 18.68
N GLU A 178 -0.89 -2.19 19.59
CA GLU A 178 -0.82 -1.91 21.02
C GLU A 178 0.62 -1.66 21.50
N THR A 179 1.60 -2.38 20.95
CA THR A 179 3.02 -2.17 21.26
C THR A 179 3.50 -0.79 20.79
N ILE A 180 3.10 -0.38 19.59
CA ILE A 180 3.38 0.94 19.03
C ILE A 180 2.82 2.03 19.95
N LEU A 181 1.55 1.91 20.33
CA LEU A 181 0.87 2.86 21.19
C LEU A 181 1.47 2.94 22.61
N LYS A 182 1.80 1.80 23.22
CA LYS A 182 2.44 1.72 24.55
C LYS A 182 3.82 2.40 24.56
N ARG A 183 4.49 2.47 23.42
CA ARG A 183 5.77 3.15 23.23
C ARG A 183 5.63 4.63 22.84
N GLY A 184 4.41 5.18 22.85
CA GLY A 184 4.17 6.60 22.59
C GLY A 184 4.08 6.98 21.11
N TYR A 185 4.06 6.02 20.19
CA TYR A 185 3.92 6.25 18.76
C TYR A 185 2.46 6.13 18.34
N ALA A 186 2.08 6.82 17.27
CA ALA A 186 0.84 6.60 16.57
C ALA A 186 1.03 5.70 15.34
N LEU A 187 -0.06 5.10 14.87
CA LEU A 187 -0.13 4.38 13.61
C LEU A 187 -1.20 5.02 12.74
N ALA A 188 -0.88 5.30 11.50
CA ALA A 188 -1.83 5.66 10.44
C ALA A 188 -1.68 4.67 9.29
N THR A 189 -2.78 4.06 8.85
CA THR A 189 -2.76 3.10 7.74
C THR A 189 -3.91 3.34 6.78
N ILE A 190 -3.66 3.03 5.51
CA ILE A 190 -4.59 3.18 4.41
C ILE A 190 -4.59 1.89 3.62
N TYR A 191 -5.76 1.44 3.19
CA TYR A 191 -5.84 0.34 2.24
C TYR A 191 -5.36 0.79 0.86
N TYR A 192 -4.34 0.08 0.29
CA TYR A 192 -3.78 0.48 -1.00
C TYR A 192 -4.81 0.43 -2.13
N GLY A 193 -5.74 -0.54 -2.10
CA GLY A 193 -6.80 -0.69 -3.08
C GLY A 193 -7.86 0.42 -3.09
N ASP A 194 -7.83 1.35 -2.11
CA ASP A 194 -8.60 2.60 -2.19
C ASP A 194 -7.94 3.62 -3.13
N ILE A 195 -6.63 3.45 -3.42
CA ILE A 195 -5.83 4.38 -4.25
C ILE A 195 -5.61 3.79 -5.64
N ASP A 196 -5.21 2.54 -5.68
CA ASP A 196 -4.89 1.79 -6.90
C ASP A 196 -5.56 0.41 -6.82
N PRO A 197 -6.84 0.31 -7.23
CA PRO A 197 -7.56 -0.96 -7.22
C PRO A 197 -7.02 -1.90 -8.28
N ASP A 198 -6.78 -3.17 -7.90
CA ASP A 198 -6.36 -4.27 -8.79
C ASP A 198 -7.42 -4.59 -9.86
#